data_4f9a9b1072cf9787f546e0e1bd26854c
#
_entry.id   4f9a9b1072cf9787f546e0e1bd26854c
#
_cell.length_a   1.000
_cell.length_b   1.000
_cell.length_c   1.000
_cell.angle_alpha   90.00
_cell.angle_beta   90.00
_cell.angle_gamma   90.00
#
_symmetry.space_group_name_H-M   'P 1'
#
loop_
_entity.id
_entity.type
_entity.pdbx_description
1 polymer ?
#
loop_
_entity_poly.entity_id
_entity_poly.type
_entity_poly.pdbx_seq_one_letter_code
_entity_poly.pdbx_strand_id
1 'polypeptide(L)'
;VIIDLSEERNQLQVFINPLISDAEGSIETEEGCLSLPGIVAPITRHEHIRVSALDREGKPFETAVTGLLAICLQHEVDHLDGKVFTDHLSRLKRDRIRKRLVREAKEGPPAPTRENSLVI
;
A
#
# COMPACT_ATOMS: atom_id res chain seq x y z
N VAL A 1 10.14 1.19 -6.82
CA VAL A 1 9.61 1.14 -5.45
C VAL A 1 10.76 1.07 -4.45
N ILE A 2 10.72 1.93 -3.46
CA ILE A 2 11.71 2.01 -2.40
C ILE A 2 10.99 1.84 -1.07
N ILE A 3 11.40 0.85 -0.29
CA ILE A 3 10.76 0.53 0.99
C ILE A 3 11.79 0.40 2.09
N ASP A 4 11.53 1.01 3.23
CA ASP A 4 12.30 0.83 4.45
C ASP A 4 11.32 0.64 5.62
N LEU A 5 11.25 -0.58 6.15
CA LEU A 5 10.39 -0.95 7.27
C LEU A 5 11.14 -0.99 8.61
N SER A 6 12.43 -0.64 8.62
CA SER A 6 13.20 -0.61 9.86
C SER A 6 12.86 0.62 10.71
N GLU A 7 12.96 0.49 12.02
CA GLU A 7 12.73 1.61 12.93
C GLU A 7 13.76 2.73 12.75
N GLU A 8 14.99 2.36 12.46
CA GLU A 8 16.10 3.29 12.28
C GLU A 8 16.18 3.88 10.87
N ARG A 9 15.34 3.40 9.96
CA ARG A 9 15.31 3.86 8.56
C ARG A 9 16.66 3.72 7.83
N ASN A 10 17.36 2.63 8.11
CA ASN A 10 18.68 2.34 7.55
C ASN A 10 18.75 1.05 6.75
N GLN A 11 17.60 0.43 6.47
CA GLN A 11 17.51 -0.82 5.70
C GLN A 11 16.64 -0.61 4.47
N LEU A 12 17.10 0.26 3.58
CA LEU A 12 16.40 0.59 2.36
C LEU A 12 16.42 -0.57 1.37
N GLN A 13 15.24 -0.94 0.87
CA GLN A 13 15.09 -1.95 -0.17
C GLN A 13 14.60 -1.30 -1.45
N VAL A 14 15.21 -1.65 -2.58
CA VAL A 14 14.90 -1.08 -3.88
C VAL A 14 14.40 -2.16 -4.82
N PHE A 15 13.24 -1.90 -5.44
CA PHE A 15 12.61 -2.78 -6.42
C PHE A 15 12.30 -1.97 -7.67
N ILE A 16 13.09 -2.14 -8.72
CA ILE A 16 12.88 -1.43 -9.99
C ILE A 16 12.08 -2.34 -10.92
N ASN A 17 11.00 -1.80 -11.50
CA ASN A 17 10.07 -2.54 -12.34
C ASN A 17 9.57 -3.84 -11.70
N PRO A 18 9.01 -3.79 -10.49
CA PRO A 18 8.59 -4.99 -9.78
C PRO A 18 7.42 -5.67 -10.47
N LEU A 19 7.48 -7.00 -10.56
CA LEU A 19 6.39 -7.85 -11.01
C LEU A 19 6.05 -8.83 -9.90
N ILE A 20 4.80 -8.89 -9.52
CA ILE A 20 4.30 -9.78 -8.48
C ILE A 20 3.71 -11.03 -9.13
N SER A 21 4.10 -12.19 -8.62
CA SER A 21 3.60 -13.49 -9.05
C SER A 21 3.42 -14.42 -7.86
N ASP A 22 2.81 -15.59 -8.10
CA ASP A 22 2.63 -16.65 -7.09
C ASP A 22 2.04 -16.11 -5.78
N ALA A 23 1.05 -15.24 -5.90
CA ALA A 23 0.38 -14.65 -4.74
C ALA A 23 -0.48 -15.70 -4.04
N GLU A 24 -0.24 -15.89 -2.74
CA GLU A 24 -0.92 -16.89 -1.92
C GLU A 24 -1.34 -16.32 -0.57
N GLY A 25 -2.36 -16.95 0.00
CA GLY A 25 -2.91 -16.55 1.28
C GLY A 25 -3.65 -15.23 1.22
N SER A 26 -4.24 -14.86 2.32
CA SER A 26 -4.89 -13.56 2.43
C SER A 26 -4.75 -13.03 3.84
N ILE A 27 -4.59 -11.73 3.96
CA ILE A 27 -4.52 -11.03 5.23
C ILE A 27 -5.32 -9.74 5.10
N GLU A 28 -6.14 -9.44 6.10
CA GLU A 28 -6.91 -8.22 6.15
C GLU A 28 -6.18 -7.18 7.00
N THR A 29 -5.99 -5.99 6.43
CA THR A 29 -5.31 -4.88 7.11
C THR A 29 -6.12 -3.61 6.95
N GLU A 30 -5.97 -2.68 7.90
CA GLU A 30 -6.45 -1.32 7.70
C GLU A 30 -5.36 -0.51 7.01
N GLU A 31 -5.67 0.00 5.82
CA GLU A 31 -4.72 0.76 5.01
C GLU A 31 -5.15 2.21 4.87
N GLY A 32 -4.15 3.08 4.86
CA GLY A 32 -4.30 4.47 4.50
C GLY A 32 -3.19 4.86 3.53
N CYS A 33 -3.36 5.99 2.87
CA CYS A 33 -2.37 6.50 1.93
C CYS A 33 -2.19 8.00 2.15
N LEU A 34 -0.96 8.49 2.02
CA LEU A 34 -0.68 9.92 2.15
C LEU A 34 -1.43 10.77 1.12
N SER A 35 -1.78 10.18 -0.03
CA SER A 35 -2.60 10.82 -1.05
C SER A 35 -4.06 10.98 -0.66
N LEU A 36 -4.52 10.28 0.39
CA LEU A 36 -5.89 10.29 0.88
C LEU A 36 -5.88 10.50 2.40
N PRO A 37 -5.52 11.71 2.88
CA PRO A 37 -5.35 11.96 4.30
C PRO A 37 -6.64 11.74 5.10
N GLY A 38 -6.50 11.08 6.26
CA GLY A 38 -7.60 10.79 7.16
C GLY A 38 -8.51 9.63 6.73
N ILE A 39 -8.24 9.01 5.59
CA ILE A 39 -9.02 7.88 5.08
C ILE A 39 -8.30 6.58 5.38
N VAL A 40 -8.98 5.68 6.07
CA VAL A 40 -8.48 4.34 6.40
C VAL A 40 -9.61 3.35 6.11
N ALA A 41 -9.27 2.21 5.51
CA ALA A 41 -10.25 1.19 5.19
C ALA A 41 -9.63 -0.21 5.29
N PRO A 42 -10.44 -1.25 5.60
CA PRO A 42 -9.96 -2.62 5.59
C PRO A 42 -9.75 -3.10 4.15
N ILE A 43 -8.57 -3.61 3.88
CA ILE A 43 -8.18 -4.14 2.57
C ILE A 43 -7.64 -5.55 2.76
N THR A 44 -8.04 -6.46 1.86
CA THR A 44 -7.49 -7.82 1.82
C THR A 44 -6.31 -7.83 0.86
N ARG A 45 -5.16 -8.28 1.35
CA ARG A 45 -3.93 -8.44 0.58
C ARG A 45 -3.47 -9.88 0.61
N HIS A 46 -2.61 -10.27 -0.32
CA HIS A 46 -1.96 -11.57 -0.26
C HIS A 46 -0.86 -11.55 0.80
N GLU A 47 -0.78 -12.64 1.57
CA GLU A 47 0.20 -12.77 2.64
C GLU A 47 1.58 -13.14 2.12
N HIS A 48 1.64 -13.92 1.05
CA HIS A 48 2.87 -14.40 0.42
C HIS A 48 2.87 -14.04 -1.05
N ILE A 49 3.94 -13.44 -1.53
CA ILE A 49 4.12 -13.11 -2.94
C ILE A 49 5.55 -13.42 -3.37
N ARG A 50 5.74 -13.57 -4.68
CA ARG A 50 7.06 -13.62 -5.30
C ARG A 50 7.22 -12.35 -6.12
N VAL A 51 8.37 -11.70 -5.99
CA VAL A 51 8.67 -10.44 -6.68
C VAL A 51 9.87 -10.64 -7.58
N SER A 52 9.71 -10.28 -8.85
CA SER A 52 10.80 -10.16 -9.82
C SER A 52 11.05 -8.68 -10.07
N ALA A 53 12.27 -8.23 -9.91
CA ALA A 53 12.60 -6.82 -10.05
C ALA A 53 14.06 -6.65 -10.47
N LEU A 54 14.47 -5.40 -10.68
CA LEU A 54 15.87 -5.03 -10.88
C LEU A 54 16.38 -4.35 -9.61
N ASP A 55 17.65 -4.61 -9.26
CA ASP A 55 18.31 -3.92 -8.16
C ASP A 55 18.87 -2.56 -8.61
N ARG A 56 19.59 -1.87 -7.71
CA ARG A 56 20.16 -0.55 -8.00
C ARG A 56 21.15 -0.54 -9.15
N GLU A 57 21.81 -1.66 -9.40
CA GLU A 57 22.76 -1.83 -10.50
C GLU A 57 22.11 -2.29 -11.79
N GLY A 58 20.77 -2.42 -11.79
CA GLY A 58 20.03 -2.88 -12.94
C GLY A 58 20.07 -4.39 -13.16
N LYS A 59 20.48 -5.16 -12.15
CA LYS A 59 20.54 -6.62 -12.23
C LYS A 59 19.20 -7.22 -11.82
N PRO A 60 18.69 -8.19 -12.60
CA PRO A 60 17.45 -8.87 -12.24
C PRO A 60 17.64 -9.76 -11.00
N PHE A 61 16.63 -9.75 -10.14
CA PHE A 61 16.58 -10.67 -9.00
C PHE A 61 15.13 -11.09 -8.77
N GLU A 62 14.97 -12.18 -8.03
CA GLU A 62 13.68 -12.71 -7.67
C GLU A 62 13.72 -13.13 -6.20
N THR A 63 12.68 -12.77 -5.46
CA THR A 63 12.60 -13.10 -4.03
C THR A 63 11.16 -13.37 -3.60
N ALA A 64 11.03 -14.24 -2.61
CA ALA A 64 9.74 -14.46 -1.95
C ALA A 64 9.64 -13.53 -0.73
N VAL A 65 8.54 -12.84 -0.59
CA VAL A 65 8.29 -11.94 0.54
C VAL A 65 6.96 -12.26 1.20
N THR A 66 6.90 -12.00 2.49
CA THR A 66 5.72 -12.28 3.32
C THR A 66 5.44 -11.13 4.28
N GLY A 67 4.25 -11.15 4.89
CA GLY A 67 3.89 -10.21 5.94
C GLY A 67 3.84 -8.77 5.50
N LEU A 68 4.36 -7.88 6.33
CA LEU A 68 4.26 -6.43 6.09
C LEU A 68 4.93 -5.99 4.79
N LEU A 69 6.09 -6.57 4.45
CA LEU A 69 6.77 -6.23 3.20
C LEU A 69 5.93 -6.61 1.97
N ALA A 70 5.25 -7.78 2.02
CA ALA A 70 4.35 -8.20 0.95
C ALA A 70 3.18 -7.22 0.80
N ILE A 71 2.60 -6.77 1.89
CA ILE A 71 1.50 -5.81 1.90
C ILE A 71 1.95 -4.48 1.30
N CYS A 72 3.09 -3.96 1.74
CA CYS A 72 3.63 -2.69 1.24
C CYS A 72 3.96 -2.76 -0.25
N LEU A 73 4.56 -3.85 -0.72
CA LEU A 73 4.87 -4.02 -2.13
C LEU A 73 3.61 -4.05 -3.00
N GLN A 74 2.57 -4.76 -2.57
CA GLN A 74 1.30 -4.79 -3.30
C GLN A 74 0.68 -3.40 -3.39
N HIS A 75 0.68 -2.64 -2.29
CA HIS A 75 0.17 -1.28 -2.26
C HIS A 75 0.94 -0.37 -3.23
N GLU A 76 2.28 -0.42 -3.21
CA GLU A 76 3.12 0.43 -4.06
C GLU A 76 3.04 0.03 -5.55
N VAL A 77 2.94 -1.27 -5.85
CA VAL A 77 2.74 -1.74 -7.22
C VAL A 77 1.38 -1.28 -7.77
N ASP A 78 0.33 -1.26 -6.93
CA ASP A 78 -0.96 -0.69 -7.32
C ASP A 78 -0.80 0.77 -7.76
N HIS A 79 0.00 1.58 -7.07
CA HIS A 79 0.26 2.96 -7.46
C HIS A 79 0.94 3.06 -8.82
N LEU A 80 1.88 2.16 -9.12
CA LEU A 80 2.52 2.11 -10.44
C LEU A 80 1.51 1.81 -11.56
N ASP A 81 0.46 1.06 -11.25
CA ASP A 81 -0.63 0.74 -12.16
C ASP A 81 -1.76 1.79 -12.14
N GLY A 82 -1.56 2.90 -11.42
CA GLY A 82 -2.55 3.95 -11.31
C GLY A 82 -3.69 3.66 -10.35
N LYS A 83 -3.51 2.68 -9.45
CA LYS A 83 -4.53 2.28 -8.46
C LYS A 83 -4.18 2.81 -7.07
N VAL A 84 -5.21 3.07 -6.28
CA VAL A 84 -5.08 3.38 -4.86
C VAL A 84 -5.89 2.36 -4.06
N PHE A 85 -5.68 2.29 -2.73
CA PHE A 85 -6.33 1.24 -1.93
C PHE A 85 -7.86 1.30 -1.99
N THR A 86 -8.45 2.48 -2.20
CA THR A 86 -9.90 2.62 -2.33
C THR A 86 -10.48 1.92 -3.56
N ASP A 87 -9.66 1.63 -4.58
CA ASP A 87 -10.09 0.89 -5.77
C ASP A 87 -10.42 -0.58 -5.45
N HIS A 88 -9.97 -1.08 -4.30
CA HIS A 88 -10.30 -2.42 -3.81
C HIS A 88 -11.61 -2.45 -3.02
N LEU A 89 -12.24 -1.31 -2.82
CA LEU A 89 -13.48 -1.19 -2.07
C LEU A 89 -14.70 -1.25 -2.98
N SER A 90 -15.85 -1.56 -2.40
CA SER A 90 -17.10 -1.50 -3.12
C SER A 90 -17.41 -0.06 -3.57
N ARG A 91 -18.24 0.06 -4.61
CA ARG A 91 -18.66 1.37 -5.11
C ARG A 91 -19.29 2.24 -4.01
N LEU A 92 -20.12 1.63 -3.15
CA LEU A 92 -20.75 2.33 -2.05
C LEU A 92 -19.72 2.90 -1.07
N LYS A 93 -18.72 2.11 -0.68
CA LYS A 93 -17.66 2.57 0.21
C LYS A 93 -16.82 3.67 -0.43
N ARG A 94 -16.51 3.54 -1.72
CA ARG A 94 -15.77 4.60 -2.46
C ARG A 94 -16.55 5.91 -2.51
N ASP A 95 -17.85 5.83 -2.75
CA ASP A 95 -18.71 7.04 -2.79
C ASP A 95 -18.78 7.71 -1.43
N ARG A 96 -18.85 6.95 -0.35
CA ARG A 96 -18.82 7.49 1.03
C ARG A 96 -17.52 8.22 1.31
N ILE A 97 -16.40 7.64 0.90
CA ILE A 97 -15.09 8.26 1.07
C ILE A 97 -14.98 9.55 0.28
N ARG A 98 -15.44 9.55 -0.96
CA ARG A 98 -15.47 10.76 -1.79
C ARG A 98 -16.26 11.88 -1.13
N LYS A 99 -17.46 11.58 -0.64
CA LYS A 99 -18.30 12.56 0.05
C LYS A 99 -17.63 13.10 1.30
N ARG A 100 -16.97 12.24 2.06
CA ARG A 100 -16.23 12.64 3.25
C ARG A 100 -15.08 13.58 2.90
N LEU A 101 -14.30 13.29 1.88
CA LEU A 101 -13.17 14.12 1.44
C LEU A 101 -13.64 15.49 0.96
N VAL A 102 -14.75 15.54 0.20
CA VAL A 102 -15.34 16.81 -0.26
C VAL A 102 -15.78 17.65 0.93
N ARG A 103 -16.44 17.04 1.94
CA ARG A 103 -16.87 17.73 3.14
C ARG A 103 -15.70 18.27 3.95
N GLU A 104 -14.69 17.45 4.19
CA GLU A 104 -13.50 17.84 4.96
C GLU A 104 -12.70 18.95 4.27
N ALA A 105 -12.65 18.95 2.95
CA ALA A 105 -12.02 20.05 2.20
C ALA A 105 -12.70 21.39 2.45
N LYS A 106 -14.02 21.39 2.77
CA LYS A 106 -14.78 22.60 3.09
C LYS A 106 -14.73 22.97 4.58
N GLU A 107 -14.60 21.98 5.47
CA GLU A 107 -14.72 22.14 6.92
C GLU A 107 -13.37 22.23 7.64
N GLY A 108 -12.25 21.92 6.97
CA GLY A 108 -10.92 21.98 7.56
C GLY A 108 -10.16 20.65 7.46
N PRO A 109 -9.03 20.53 8.19
CA PRO A 109 -8.17 19.35 8.09
C PRO A 109 -8.86 18.07 8.57
N PRO A 110 -8.51 16.89 7.98
CA PRO A 110 -9.08 15.61 8.40
C PRO A 110 -8.63 15.20 9.80
N ALA A 111 -9.40 14.30 10.41
CA ALA A 111 -9.05 13.73 11.71
C ALA A 111 -7.77 12.89 11.60
N PRO A 112 -6.98 12.77 12.70
CA PRO A 112 -5.79 11.95 12.70
C PRO A 112 -6.11 10.47 12.43
N THR A 113 -5.16 9.79 11.79
CA THR A 113 -5.24 8.36 11.51
C THR A 113 -5.14 7.55 12.81
N ARG A 114 -5.78 6.38 12.87
CA ARG A 114 -5.67 5.47 14.01
C ARG A 114 -4.23 4.98 14.15
N GLU A 115 -3.78 4.80 15.41
CA GLU A 115 -2.42 4.33 15.71
C GLU A 115 -2.07 2.99 15.06
N ASN A 116 -3.05 2.08 14.96
CA ASN A 116 -2.84 0.74 14.41
C ASN A 116 -3.04 0.65 12.90
N SER A 117 -3.27 1.78 12.25
CA SER A 117 -3.47 1.81 10.79
C SER A 117 -2.15 1.88 10.07
N LEU A 118 -2.07 1.17 8.94
CA LEU A 118 -0.92 1.20 8.05
C LEU A 118 -1.11 2.35 7.06
N VAL A 119 -0.30 3.39 7.18
CA VAL A 119 -0.31 4.54 6.27
C VAL A 119 0.94 4.49 5.40
N ILE A 120 0.72 4.42 4.10
CA ILE A 120 1.79 4.25 3.12
C ILE A 120 1.77 5.37 2.09
#